data_68ce7726b7fd7ffc6dbfed341cd75168
#
_entry.id   68ce7726b7fd7ffc6dbfed341cd75168
#
_cell.length_a   1.000
_cell.length_b   1.000
_cell.length_c   1.000
_cell.angle_alpha   90.00
_cell.angle_beta   90.00
_cell.angle_gamma   90.00
#
_symmetry.space_group_name_H-M   'P 1'
#
loop_
_entity.id
_entity.type
_entity.pdbx_description
1 polymer ?
#
loop_
_entity_poly.entity_id
_entity_poly.type
_entity_poly.pdbx_seq_one_letter_code
_entity_poly.pdbx_strand_id
1 'polypeptide(L)'
;NMLDICLLGTGGMMPLPYRWLTSMMARCAGSNLLIDCGEGTQIALKEKGWSPKPIDVICFTHYHADHISGLPGLLLTMGNAERTEPLTLIGPKGLERVVNALCMIAPELPFDLKFIELTEQEESLQIGPYMIDAYRVNHKVICYGYSIRIPRKGRFDVDRAREQMIPQKFWSRLQKGEIIEEDGRTFTPDMVLGADRRGLKVTYCTDTRPVPVIAQY
;
A
#
# COMPACT_ATOMS: atom_id res chain seq x y z
N ASN A 1 -2.35 -15.67 -1.07
CA ASN A 1 -2.92 -14.32 -1.14
C ASN A 1 -2.76 -13.82 -2.56
N MET A 2 -3.86 -13.36 -3.17
CA MET A 2 -3.88 -12.81 -4.51
C MET A 2 -3.78 -11.28 -4.42
N LEU A 3 -2.99 -10.68 -5.30
CA LEU A 3 -2.93 -9.23 -5.46
C LEU A 3 -3.85 -8.83 -6.62
N ASP A 4 -4.90 -8.07 -6.33
CA ASP A 4 -5.76 -7.48 -7.32
C ASP A 4 -5.35 -6.03 -7.56
N ILE A 5 -5.28 -5.62 -8.81
CA ILE A 5 -4.93 -4.25 -9.21
C ILE A 5 -6.06 -3.65 -10.03
N CYS A 6 -6.38 -2.40 -9.75
CA CYS A 6 -7.36 -1.63 -10.49
C CYS A 6 -6.81 -0.23 -10.82
N LEU A 7 -6.77 0.11 -12.10
CA LEU A 7 -6.55 1.49 -12.53
C LEU A 7 -7.88 2.24 -12.44
N LEU A 8 -7.95 3.21 -11.54
CA LEU A 8 -9.17 4.00 -11.30
C LEU A 8 -9.34 5.10 -12.33
N GLY A 9 -8.23 5.65 -12.85
CA GLY A 9 -8.25 6.68 -13.85
C GLY A 9 -6.90 6.81 -14.55
N THR A 10 -6.94 7.34 -15.76
CA THR A 10 -5.76 7.60 -16.62
C THR A 10 -5.77 9.02 -17.18
N GLY A 11 -6.70 9.88 -16.72
CA GLY A 11 -6.83 11.27 -17.12
C GLY A 11 -5.79 12.15 -16.45
N GLY A 12 -5.34 13.18 -17.13
CA GLY A 12 -4.48 14.23 -16.57
C GLY A 12 -5.27 15.49 -16.25
N MET A 13 -4.75 16.33 -15.37
CA MET A 13 -5.11 17.68 -14.96
C MET A 13 -6.59 17.98 -14.65
N MET A 14 -7.55 17.59 -15.48
CA MET A 14 -8.97 17.88 -15.25
C MET A 14 -9.82 16.63 -15.36
N PRO A 15 -10.75 16.42 -14.41
CA PRO A 15 -11.71 15.33 -14.49
C PRO A 15 -12.69 15.59 -15.63
N LEU A 16 -12.93 14.58 -16.45
CA LEU A 16 -13.94 14.58 -17.50
C LEU A 16 -15.01 13.51 -17.18
N PRO A 17 -16.24 13.66 -17.68
CA PRO A 17 -17.24 12.61 -17.55
C PRO A 17 -16.70 11.28 -18.06
N TYR A 18 -16.84 10.21 -17.24
CA TYR A 18 -16.35 8.85 -17.54
C TYR A 18 -14.83 8.70 -17.69
N ARG A 19 -14.06 9.75 -17.37
CA ARG A 19 -12.59 9.74 -17.45
C ARG A 19 -12.00 10.37 -16.20
N TRP A 20 -11.64 9.53 -15.25
CA TRP A 20 -11.12 9.93 -13.95
C TRP A 20 -9.63 10.27 -13.99
N LEU A 21 -9.20 11.06 -13.02
CA LEU A 21 -7.78 11.41 -12.83
C LEU A 21 -6.95 10.18 -12.51
N THR A 22 -5.65 10.24 -12.82
CA THR A 22 -4.74 9.11 -12.67
C THR A 22 -4.64 8.65 -11.23
N SER A 23 -5.02 7.41 -10.98
CA SER A 23 -4.97 6.75 -9.68
C SER A 23 -4.97 5.23 -9.85
N MET A 24 -4.35 4.53 -8.92
CA MET A 24 -4.29 3.07 -8.90
C MET A 24 -4.66 2.54 -7.53
N MET A 25 -5.43 1.47 -7.49
CA MET A 25 -5.75 0.74 -6.27
C MET A 25 -5.25 -0.69 -6.32
N ALA A 26 -4.65 -1.13 -5.25
CA ALA A 26 -4.27 -2.52 -5.01
C ALA A 26 -5.08 -3.09 -3.85
N ARG A 27 -5.39 -4.39 -3.93
CA ARG A 27 -6.08 -5.13 -2.89
C ARG A 27 -5.38 -6.45 -2.61
N CYS A 28 -5.08 -6.71 -1.35
CA CYS A 28 -4.49 -7.97 -0.92
C CYS A 28 -4.87 -8.29 0.52
N ALA A 29 -5.33 -9.51 0.77
CA ALA A 29 -5.62 -10.02 2.12
C ALA A 29 -6.56 -9.11 2.96
N GLY A 30 -7.57 -8.52 2.33
CA GLY A 30 -8.54 -7.62 2.99
C GLY A 30 -8.03 -6.20 3.23
N SER A 31 -6.83 -5.86 2.78
CA SER A 31 -6.23 -4.53 2.85
C SER A 31 -6.16 -3.90 1.47
N ASN A 32 -6.52 -2.62 1.37
CA ASN A 32 -6.41 -1.85 0.13
C ASN A 32 -5.31 -0.80 0.24
N LEU A 33 -4.60 -0.60 -0.87
CA LEU A 33 -3.60 0.44 -1.05
C LEU A 33 -4.00 1.32 -2.23
N LEU A 34 -3.95 2.63 -2.05
CA LEU A 34 -4.23 3.61 -3.08
C LEU A 34 -2.95 4.38 -3.44
N ILE A 35 -2.72 4.62 -4.72
CA ILE A 35 -1.68 5.53 -5.20
C ILE A 35 -2.34 6.70 -5.90
N ASP A 36 -2.09 7.90 -5.37
CA ASP A 36 -2.71 9.16 -5.73
C ASP A 36 -4.24 9.18 -5.51
N CYS A 37 -4.75 10.36 -5.24
CA CYS A 37 -6.14 10.60 -4.92
C CYS A 37 -6.61 11.94 -5.50
N GLY A 38 -6.77 12.00 -6.81
CA GLY A 38 -7.32 13.16 -7.49
C GLY A 38 -8.83 13.28 -7.31
N GLU A 39 -9.37 14.38 -7.78
CA GLU A 39 -10.81 14.61 -7.77
C GLU A 39 -11.56 13.50 -8.52
N GLY A 40 -12.63 12.99 -7.90
CA GLY A 40 -13.42 11.90 -8.46
C GLY A 40 -12.93 10.49 -8.15
N THR A 41 -11.82 10.33 -7.43
CA THR A 41 -11.26 9.00 -7.08
C THR A 41 -12.28 8.13 -6.35
N GLN A 42 -13.02 8.66 -5.37
CA GLN A 42 -14.04 7.89 -4.65
C GLN A 42 -15.22 7.45 -5.55
N ILE A 43 -15.55 8.21 -6.58
CA ILE A 43 -16.59 7.83 -7.54
C ILE A 43 -16.07 6.70 -8.43
N ALA A 44 -14.83 6.80 -8.91
CA ALA A 44 -14.18 5.75 -9.68
C ALA A 44 -14.10 4.42 -8.91
N LEU A 45 -13.78 4.47 -7.61
CA LEU A 45 -13.82 3.31 -6.72
C LEU A 45 -15.19 2.67 -6.69
N LYS A 46 -16.24 3.47 -6.49
CA LYS A 46 -17.62 3.01 -6.43
C LYS A 46 -18.06 2.35 -7.75
N GLU A 47 -17.72 2.94 -8.88
CA GLU A 47 -18.01 2.39 -10.22
C GLU A 47 -17.34 1.03 -10.44
N LYS A 48 -16.16 0.83 -9.87
CA LYS A 48 -15.43 -0.45 -9.92
C LYS A 48 -15.90 -1.46 -8.86
N GLY A 49 -16.83 -1.09 -8.00
CA GLY A 49 -17.32 -1.95 -6.92
C GLY A 49 -16.33 -2.12 -5.76
N TRP A 50 -15.37 -1.20 -5.62
CA TRP A 50 -14.38 -1.23 -4.54
C TRP A 50 -14.79 -0.27 -3.41
N SER A 51 -14.70 -0.74 -2.17
CA SER A 51 -15.01 0.07 -1.00
C SER A 51 -13.78 0.89 -0.56
N PRO A 52 -13.96 2.16 -0.12
CA PRO A 52 -12.88 2.95 0.44
C PRO A 52 -12.53 2.56 1.88
N LYS A 53 -13.43 1.97 2.64
CA LYS A 53 -13.22 1.65 4.06
C LYS A 53 -11.95 0.82 4.33
N PRO A 54 -11.63 -0.25 3.57
CA PRO A 54 -10.45 -1.07 3.83
C PRO A 54 -9.14 -0.48 3.30
N ILE A 55 -9.10 0.77 2.85
CA ILE A 55 -7.86 1.44 2.48
C ILE A 55 -7.03 1.66 3.75
N ASP A 56 -5.87 1.01 3.82
CA ASP A 56 -4.94 1.11 4.96
C ASP A 56 -3.75 2.01 4.69
N VAL A 57 -3.46 2.27 3.42
CA VAL A 57 -2.34 3.11 2.99
C VAL A 57 -2.65 3.85 1.70
N ILE A 58 -2.26 5.13 1.66
CA ILE A 58 -2.30 5.97 0.45
C ILE A 58 -0.90 6.50 0.20
N CYS A 59 -0.38 6.27 -1.00
CA CYS A 59 0.90 6.79 -1.47
C CYS A 59 0.66 7.95 -2.43
N PHE A 60 1.36 9.06 -2.23
CA PHE A 60 1.32 10.22 -3.12
C PHE A 60 2.62 10.33 -3.89
N THR A 61 2.51 10.47 -5.21
CA THR A 61 3.68 10.71 -6.07
C THR A 61 4.20 12.13 -5.90
N HIS A 62 3.30 13.10 -5.85
CA HIS A 62 3.55 14.52 -5.61
C HIS A 62 2.22 15.23 -5.26
N TYR A 63 2.25 16.55 -5.04
CA TYR A 63 1.10 17.30 -4.50
C TYR A 63 0.44 18.25 -5.49
N HIS A 64 0.51 18.00 -6.79
CA HIS A 64 -0.35 18.69 -7.74
C HIS A 64 -1.82 18.33 -7.50
N ALA A 65 -2.72 19.26 -7.76
CA ALA A 65 -4.13 19.12 -7.43
C ALA A 65 -4.78 17.86 -8.03
N ASP A 66 -4.44 17.51 -9.25
CA ASP A 66 -4.92 16.31 -9.95
C ASP A 66 -4.49 14.98 -9.28
N HIS A 67 -3.56 15.02 -8.32
CA HIS A 67 -3.09 13.85 -7.57
C HIS A 67 -3.52 13.82 -6.11
N ILE A 68 -4.07 14.89 -5.53
CA ILE A 68 -4.41 14.96 -4.11
C ILE A 68 -5.73 15.65 -3.78
N SER A 69 -6.35 16.37 -4.73
CA SER A 69 -7.55 17.16 -4.46
C SER A 69 -8.77 16.35 -4.00
N GLY A 70 -8.82 15.07 -4.28
CA GLY A 70 -9.91 14.16 -3.84
C GLY A 70 -9.75 13.63 -2.41
N LEU A 71 -8.63 13.88 -1.75
CA LEU A 71 -8.34 13.30 -0.44
C LEU A 71 -9.34 13.70 0.66
N PRO A 72 -9.72 14.97 0.86
CA PRO A 72 -10.66 15.32 1.91
C PRO A 72 -12.01 14.61 1.78
N GLY A 73 -12.56 14.54 0.58
CA GLY A 73 -13.81 13.84 0.30
C GLY A 73 -13.70 12.33 0.54
N LEU A 74 -12.59 11.71 0.15
CA LEU A 74 -12.33 10.29 0.41
C LEU A 74 -12.25 10.01 1.91
N LEU A 75 -11.54 10.82 2.68
CA LEU A 75 -11.41 10.65 4.13
C LEU A 75 -12.75 10.77 4.84
N LEU A 76 -13.60 11.74 4.46
CA LEU A 76 -14.95 11.87 4.97
C LEU A 76 -15.81 10.65 4.65
N THR A 77 -15.72 10.13 3.44
CA THR A 77 -16.43 8.91 3.03
C THR A 77 -15.97 7.69 3.83
N MET A 78 -14.67 7.56 4.10
CA MET A 78 -14.13 6.50 4.94
C MET A 78 -14.64 6.62 6.39
N GLY A 79 -14.69 7.83 6.93
CA GLY A 79 -15.25 8.09 8.26
C GLY A 79 -16.74 7.76 8.34
N ASN A 80 -17.53 8.13 7.34
CA ASN A 80 -18.95 7.80 7.25
C ASN A 80 -19.21 6.29 7.09
N ALA A 81 -18.24 5.54 6.57
CA ALA A 81 -18.25 4.09 6.50
C ALA A 81 -17.77 3.41 7.80
N GLU A 82 -17.64 4.19 8.88
CA GLU A 82 -17.26 3.72 10.22
C GLU A 82 -15.85 3.13 10.28
N ARG A 83 -14.89 3.68 9.50
CA ARG A 83 -13.49 3.35 9.69
C ARG A 83 -12.99 3.95 10.99
N THR A 84 -12.33 3.16 11.82
CA THR A 84 -11.71 3.58 13.09
C THR A 84 -10.21 3.27 13.16
N GLU A 85 -9.70 2.36 12.32
CA GLU A 85 -8.29 2.02 12.26
C GLU A 85 -7.48 3.18 11.66
N PRO A 86 -6.23 3.39 12.12
CA PRO A 86 -5.36 4.40 11.56
C PRO A 86 -5.15 4.21 10.05
N LEU A 87 -5.03 5.33 9.34
CA LEU A 87 -4.68 5.36 7.93
C LEU A 87 -3.25 5.89 7.76
N THR A 88 -2.42 5.15 7.05
CA THR A 88 -1.04 5.55 6.73
C THR A 88 -0.99 6.32 5.42
N LEU A 89 -0.40 7.50 5.44
CA LEU A 89 -0.15 8.34 4.26
C LEU A 89 1.35 8.40 4.02
N ILE A 90 1.77 8.16 2.79
CA ILE A 90 3.18 8.15 2.37
C ILE A 90 3.33 9.14 1.22
N GLY A 91 4.36 9.96 1.26
CA GLY A 91 4.63 10.90 0.18
C GLY A 91 5.90 11.71 0.38
N PRO A 92 6.24 12.56 -0.60
CA PRO A 92 7.38 13.46 -0.51
C PRO A 92 7.31 14.39 0.70
N LYS A 93 8.43 15.02 1.03
CA LYS A 93 8.54 16.04 2.06
C LYS A 93 7.43 17.11 1.92
N GLY A 94 6.80 17.46 3.03
CA GLY A 94 5.68 18.39 3.09
C GLY A 94 4.30 17.73 3.13
N LEU A 95 4.24 16.39 3.11
CA LEU A 95 2.99 15.61 3.14
C LEU A 95 2.06 16.03 4.28
N GLU A 96 2.55 16.05 5.51
CA GLU A 96 1.73 16.38 6.69
C GLU A 96 1.17 17.79 6.60
N ARG A 97 1.98 18.75 6.18
CA ARG A 97 1.54 20.13 5.99
C ARG A 97 0.45 20.24 4.95
N VAL A 98 0.62 19.61 3.79
CA VAL A 98 -0.35 19.67 2.69
C VAL A 98 -1.66 18.99 3.10
N VAL A 99 -1.58 17.80 3.68
CA VAL A 99 -2.78 17.04 4.11
C VAL A 99 -3.52 17.80 5.21
N ASN A 100 -2.84 18.35 6.21
CA ASN A 100 -3.48 19.12 7.26
C ASN A 100 -4.17 20.38 6.70
N ALA A 101 -3.58 21.04 5.72
CA ALA A 101 -4.18 22.19 5.05
C ALA A 101 -5.46 21.79 4.30
N LEU A 102 -5.45 20.69 3.56
CA LEU A 102 -6.62 20.16 2.86
C LEU A 102 -7.73 19.73 3.83
N CYS A 103 -7.35 19.10 4.94
CA CYS A 103 -8.28 18.57 5.94
C CYS A 103 -8.86 19.62 6.87
N MET A 104 -8.50 20.91 6.74
CA MET A 104 -9.17 21.98 7.45
C MET A 104 -10.68 22.04 7.16
N ILE A 105 -11.12 21.55 6.04
CA ILE A 105 -12.55 21.43 5.65
C ILE A 105 -13.21 20.14 6.15
N ALA A 106 -12.43 19.22 6.73
CA ALA A 106 -12.88 17.93 7.27
C ALA A 106 -12.26 17.74 8.66
N PRO A 107 -12.67 18.52 9.67
CA PRO A 107 -11.88 18.70 10.90
C PRO A 107 -11.87 17.47 11.81
N GLU A 108 -12.88 16.63 11.79
CA GLU A 108 -13.00 15.49 12.70
C GLU A 108 -13.17 14.19 11.91
N LEU A 109 -12.16 13.35 11.98
CA LEU A 109 -12.20 11.99 11.44
C LEU A 109 -12.21 11.00 12.61
N PRO A 110 -12.95 9.88 12.52
CA PRO A 110 -12.99 8.86 13.57
C PRO A 110 -11.75 7.97 13.60
N PHE A 111 -10.73 8.28 12.83
CA PHE A 111 -9.46 7.55 12.75
C PHE A 111 -8.27 8.51 12.65
N ASP A 112 -7.12 8.05 13.13
CA ASP A 112 -5.88 8.81 13.07
C ASP A 112 -5.21 8.70 11.70
N LEU A 113 -4.52 9.77 11.30
CA LEU A 113 -3.65 9.81 10.14
C LEU A 113 -2.19 9.63 10.59
N LYS A 114 -1.50 8.65 10.02
CA LYS A 114 -0.07 8.44 10.22
C LYS A 114 0.69 8.88 8.99
N PHE A 115 1.64 9.80 9.16
CA PHE A 115 2.41 10.37 8.05
C PHE A 115 3.80 9.76 7.97
N ILE A 116 4.19 9.35 6.77
CA ILE A 116 5.54 8.92 6.44
C ILE A 116 6.03 9.80 5.29
N GLU A 117 6.92 10.73 5.59
CA GLU A 117 7.53 11.60 4.59
C GLU A 117 8.82 10.97 4.05
N LEU A 118 8.89 10.82 2.73
CA LEU A 118 10.05 10.26 2.04
C LEU A 118 11.12 11.33 1.88
N THR A 119 12.36 10.99 2.23
CA THR A 119 13.51 11.88 2.19
C THR A 119 14.66 11.37 1.33
N GLU A 120 14.76 10.06 1.18
CA GLU A 120 15.85 9.41 0.47
C GLU A 120 15.56 9.26 -1.03
N GLN A 121 16.60 8.94 -1.80
CA GLN A 121 16.48 8.64 -3.22
C GLN A 121 15.65 7.38 -3.46
N GLU A 122 15.84 6.39 -2.60
CA GLU A 122 15.10 5.12 -2.59
C GLU A 122 14.82 4.73 -1.14
N GLU A 123 13.60 4.30 -0.86
CA GLU A 123 13.17 3.80 0.44
C GLU A 123 12.25 2.60 0.25
N SER A 124 12.34 1.64 1.16
CA SER A 124 11.45 0.48 1.21
C SER A 124 10.72 0.44 2.54
N LEU A 125 9.40 0.30 2.49
CA LEU A 125 8.51 0.30 3.65
C LEU A 125 7.62 -0.93 3.60
N GLN A 126 7.43 -1.59 4.74
CA GLN A 126 6.44 -2.65 4.88
C GLN A 126 5.22 -2.14 5.61
N ILE A 127 4.07 -2.13 4.94
CA ILE A 127 2.77 -1.74 5.49
C ILE A 127 1.79 -2.87 5.24
N GLY A 128 1.33 -3.51 6.32
CA GLY A 128 0.46 -4.68 6.21
C GLY A 128 1.07 -5.76 5.30
N PRO A 129 0.33 -6.25 4.29
CA PRO A 129 0.84 -7.26 3.36
C PRO A 129 1.76 -6.70 2.27
N TYR A 130 1.93 -5.36 2.21
CA TYR A 130 2.65 -4.69 1.14
C TYR A 130 4.08 -4.37 1.51
N MET A 131 5.02 -4.69 0.62
CA MET A 131 6.33 -4.07 0.56
C MET A 131 6.28 -2.96 -0.49
N ILE A 132 6.48 -1.72 -0.03
CA ILE A 132 6.39 -0.52 -0.87
C ILE A 132 7.80 -0.01 -1.10
N ASP A 133 8.24 -0.03 -2.36
CA ASP A 133 9.51 0.55 -2.77
C ASP A 133 9.22 1.92 -3.41
N ALA A 134 9.70 2.98 -2.78
CA ALA A 134 9.60 4.34 -3.27
C ALA A 134 10.93 4.77 -3.88
N TYR A 135 10.91 5.40 -5.04
CA TYR A 135 12.08 5.90 -5.72
C TYR A 135 11.83 7.29 -6.30
N ARG A 136 12.77 8.19 -6.05
CA ARG A 136 12.68 9.56 -6.54
C ARG A 136 12.90 9.61 -8.05
N VAL A 137 11.99 10.25 -8.76
CA VAL A 137 12.09 10.46 -10.20
C VAL A 137 12.49 11.90 -10.51
N ASN A 138 13.26 12.10 -11.58
CA ASN A 138 13.68 13.44 -12.01
C ASN A 138 12.51 14.20 -12.63
N HIS A 139 11.99 15.16 -11.89
CA HIS A 139 10.94 16.06 -12.32
C HIS A 139 11.22 17.48 -11.82
N LYS A 140 10.50 18.49 -12.37
CA LYS A 140 10.61 19.88 -11.91
C LYS A 140 10.19 20.07 -10.43
N VAL A 141 9.33 19.19 -9.92
CA VAL A 141 8.95 19.08 -8.52
C VAL A 141 9.42 17.76 -7.95
N ILE A 142 9.54 17.66 -6.63
CA ILE A 142 9.87 16.40 -5.96
C ILE A 142 8.74 15.40 -6.22
N CYS A 143 9.06 14.31 -6.91
CA CYS A 143 8.14 13.27 -7.30
C CYS A 143 8.73 11.90 -7.00
N TYR A 144 7.88 10.98 -6.52
CA TYR A 144 8.25 9.58 -6.27
C TYR A 144 7.41 8.65 -7.14
N GLY A 145 8.06 7.63 -7.68
CA GLY A 145 7.41 6.43 -8.18
C GLY A 145 7.32 5.37 -7.11
N TYR A 146 6.39 4.45 -7.24
CA TYR A 146 6.17 3.38 -6.28
C TYR A 146 6.12 2.03 -6.97
N SER A 147 6.79 1.04 -6.39
CA SER A 147 6.61 -0.36 -6.71
C SER A 147 5.99 -1.09 -5.53
N ILE A 148 4.90 -1.78 -5.76
CA ILE A 148 4.18 -2.53 -4.75
C ILE A 148 4.48 -4.01 -4.95
N ARG A 149 5.02 -4.65 -3.91
CA ARG A 149 5.33 -6.09 -3.89
C ARG A 149 4.53 -6.77 -2.80
N ILE A 150 4.09 -7.99 -3.06
CA ILE A 150 3.61 -8.90 -2.03
C ILE A 150 4.70 -9.93 -1.81
N PRO A 151 5.42 -9.89 -0.67
CA PRO A 151 6.40 -10.91 -0.34
C PRO A 151 5.69 -12.26 -0.22
N ARG A 152 6.20 -13.27 -0.91
CA ARG A 152 5.77 -14.65 -0.74
C ARG A 152 6.81 -15.38 0.08
N LYS A 153 6.45 -15.77 1.29
CA LYS A 153 7.27 -16.63 2.13
C LYS A 153 7.52 -17.95 1.41
N GLY A 154 8.71 -18.52 1.61
CA GLY A 154 9.07 -19.82 1.13
C GLY A 154 8.08 -20.91 1.59
N ARG A 155 8.11 -22.08 0.94
CA ARG A 155 7.32 -23.22 1.37
C ARG A 155 7.82 -23.71 2.71
N PHE A 156 6.89 -24.14 3.57
CA PHE A 156 7.23 -24.83 4.80
C PHE A 156 7.88 -26.18 4.47
N ASP A 157 9.05 -26.42 5.03
CA ASP A 157 9.81 -27.63 4.87
C ASP A 157 9.61 -28.53 6.09
N VAL A 158 8.78 -29.55 5.90
CA VAL A 158 8.41 -30.51 6.95
C VAL A 158 9.62 -31.32 7.41
N ASP A 159 10.51 -31.67 6.50
CA ASP A 159 11.68 -32.50 6.80
C ASP A 159 12.68 -31.70 7.66
N ARG A 160 12.95 -30.44 7.31
CA ARG A 160 13.75 -29.54 8.15
C ARG A 160 13.15 -29.34 9.54
N ALA A 161 11.82 -29.18 9.61
CA ALA A 161 11.14 -29.04 10.89
C ALA A 161 11.29 -30.27 11.78
N ARG A 162 11.24 -31.45 11.20
CA ARG A 162 11.47 -32.74 11.90
C ARG A 162 12.93 -32.91 12.31
N GLU A 163 13.86 -32.65 11.41
CA GLU A 163 15.30 -32.74 11.68
C GLU A 163 15.72 -31.83 12.84
N GLN A 164 15.13 -30.65 12.91
CA GLN A 164 15.38 -29.69 13.98
C GLN A 164 14.51 -29.92 15.22
N MET A 165 13.74 -31.01 15.24
CA MET A 165 12.84 -31.37 16.35
C MET A 165 11.91 -30.23 16.76
N ILE A 166 11.34 -29.52 15.81
CA ILE A 166 10.38 -28.44 16.04
C ILE A 166 9.00 -29.02 16.30
N PRO A 167 8.37 -28.77 17.47
CA PRO A 167 7.05 -29.27 17.78
C PRO A 167 6.01 -28.88 16.72
N GLN A 168 5.18 -29.81 16.30
CA GLN A 168 4.17 -29.60 15.27
C GLN A 168 3.17 -28.48 15.63
N LYS A 169 2.92 -28.28 16.92
CA LYS A 169 2.08 -27.18 17.43
C LYS A 169 2.55 -25.78 16.99
N PHE A 170 3.84 -25.60 16.64
CA PHE A 170 4.44 -24.34 16.21
C PHE A 170 4.47 -24.14 14.70
N TRP A 171 4.27 -25.17 13.90
CA TRP A 171 4.46 -25.12 12.47
C TRP A 171 3.61 -24.05 11.78
N SER A 172 2.33 -23.95 12.14
CA SER A 172 1.42 -22.95 11.58
C SER A 172 1.83 -21.51 11.95
N ARG A 173 2.32 -21.32 13.16
CA ARG A 173 2.78 -20.01 13.66
C ARG A 173 4.07 -19.60 12.96
N LEU A 174 5.02 -20.50 12.83
CA LEU A 174 6.28 -20.26 12.10
C LEU A 174 6.01 -19.97 10.61
N GLN A 175 5.06 -20.69 10.00
CA GLN A 175 4.65 -20.42 8.61
C GLN A 175 4.06 -19.02 8.44
N LYS A 176 3.41 -18.49 9.46
CA LYS A 176 2.88 -17.12 9.49
C LYS A 176 3.95 -16.06 9.77
N GLY A 177 5.16 -16.48 10.13
CA GLY A 177 6.29 -15.59 10.39
C GLY A 177 6.48 -15.22 11.84
N GLU A 178 5.84 -15.91 12.78
CA GLU A 178 6.05 -15.69 14.21
C GLU A 178 7.39 -16.26 14.68
N ILE A 179 8.01 -15.59 15.64
CA ILE A 179 9.14 -16.10 16.41
C ILE A 179 8.59 -16.66 17.71
N ILE A 180 8.99 -17.87 18.08
CA ILE A 180 8.47 -18.58 19.24
C ILE A 180 9.61 -18.91 20.19
N GLU A 181 9.44 -18.58 21.46
CA GLU A 181 10.34 -18.99 22.53
C GLU A 181 9.63 -19.97 23.47
N GLU A 182 10.23 -21.14 23.68
CA GLU A 182 9.75 -22.14 24.60
C GLU A 182 10.93 -22.91 25.21
N ASP A 183 10.94 -23.04 26.53
CA ASP A 183 11.96 -23.81 27.29
C ASP A 183 13.41 -23.41 26.97
N GLY A 184 13.66 -22.11 26.81
CA GLY A 184 14.99 -21.56 26.50
C GLY A 184 15.45 -21.76 25.05
N ARG A 185 14.59 -22.29 24.21
CA ARG A 185 14.84 -22.46 22.76
C ARG A 185 14.00 -21.49 21.95
N THR A 186 14.64 -20.83 20.98
CA THR A 186 14.00 -19.92 20.04
C THR A 186 13.78 -20.61 18.70
N PHE A 187 12.55 -20.58 18.21
CA PHE A 187 12.19 -21.08 16.88
C PHE A 187 11.87 -19.89 15.98
N THR A 188 12.52 -19.84 14.82
CA THR A 188 12.36 -18.77 13.83
C THR A 188 11.84 -19.29 12.49
N PRO A 189 11.13 -18.47 11.70
CA PRO A 189 10.59 -18.90 10.41
C PRO A 189 11.61 -19.43 9.42
N ASP A 190 12.83 -18.87 9.40
CA ASP A 190 13.91 -19.30 8.51
C ASP A 190 14.39 -20.73 8.77
N MET A 191 14.15 -21.26 9.96
CA MET A 191 14.46 -22.66 10.31
C MET A 191 13.63 -23.67 9.51
N VAL A 192 12.43 -23.29 9.05
CA VAL A 192 11.45 -24.16 8.41
C VAL A 192 10.92 -23.67 7.08
N LEU A 193 11.19 -22.42 6.71
CA LEU A 193 10.77 -21.88 5.42
C LEU A 193 11.93 -21.93 4.43
N GLY A 194 11.63 -22.31 3.19
CA GLY A 194 12.56 -22.20 2.08
C GLY A 194 12.82 -20.75 1.70
N ALA A 195 13.63 -20.52 0.67
CA ALA A 195 13.87 -19.19 0.12
C ALA A 195 12.56 -18.52 -0.28
N ASP A 196 12.48 -17.19 -0.08
CA ASP A 196 11.34 -16.39 -0.50
C ASP A 196 11.07 -16.61 -1.98
N ARG A 197 9.80 -16.84 -2.29
CA ARG A 197 9.37 -17.03 -3.67
C ARG A 197 9.22 -15.67 -4.34
N ARG A 198 9.41 -15.66 -5.64
CA ARG A 198 9.07 -14.50 -6.47
C ARG A 198 7.62 -14.11 -6.22
N GLY A 199 7.43 -12.86 -5.79
CA GLY A 199 6.11 -12.27 -5.56
C GLY A 199 5.63 -11.49 -6.78
N LEU A 200 4.37 -11.03 -6.72
CA LEU A 200 3.84 -10.09 -7.69
C LEU A 200 4.41 -8.70 -7.39
N LYS A 201 4.81 -7.97 -8.45
CA LYS A 201 5.29 -6.59 -8.36
C LYS A 201 4.54 -5.72 -9.38
N VAL A 202 4.05 -4.56 -8.92
CA VAL A 202 3.43 -3.55 -9.77
C VAL A 202 4.15 -2.24 -9.56
N THR A 203 4.50 -1.56 -10.65
CA THR A 203 5.19 -0.27 -10.62
C THR A 203 4.27 0.81 -11.15
N TYR A 204 4.20 1.93 -10.41
CA TYR A 204 3.45 3.13 -10.79
C TYR A 204 4.38 4.34 -10.82
N CYS A 205 4.40 5.04 -11.95
CA CYS A 205 5.17 6.25 -12.15
C CYS A 205 4.35 7.25 -12.97
N THR A 206 4.42 8.54 -12.62
CA THR A 206 3.60 9.61 -13.23
C THR A 206 4.26 10.34 -14.40
N ASP A 207 5.52 10.07 -14.68
CA ASP A 207 6.30 10.84 -15.68
C ASP A 207 6.07 10.36 -17.13
N THR A 208 5.50 9.21 -17.28
CA THR A 208 4.99 8.66 -18.54
C THR A 208 3.66 7.99 -18.23
N ARG A 209 2.75 7.98 -19.19
CA ARG A 209 1.46 7.29 -19.05
C ARG A 209 1.63 6.01 -18.24
N PRO A 210 0.84 5.79 -17.16
CA PRO A 210 1.02 4.62 -16.32
C PRO A 210 0.94 3.38 -17.17
N VAL A 211 2.05 2.69 -17.30
CA VAL A 211 2.09 1.36 -17.89
C VAL A 211 2.21 0.40 -16.71
N PRO A 212 1.15 -0.35 -16.38
CA PRO A 212 1.30 -1.41 -15.39
C PRO A 212 2.21 -2.46 -16.00
N VAL A 213 3.47 -2.44 -15.61
CA VAL A 213 4.36 -3.54 -15.91
C VAL A 213 4.13 -4.61 -14.85
N ILE A 214 3.29 -5.58 -15.17
CA ILE A 214 3.25 -6.82 -14.41
C ILE A 214 4.50 -7.58 -14.79
N ALA A 215 5.59 -7.34 -14.09
CA ALA A 215 6.79 -8.13 -14.23
C ALA A 215 6.61 -9.41 -13.41
N GLN A 216 6.30 -10.51 -14.08
CA GLN A 216 6.51 -11.85 -13.54
C GLN A 216 8.03 -12.09 -13.58
N TYR A 217 8.70 -12.00 -12.45
CA TYR A 217 10.10 -12.43 -12.29
C TYR A 217 10.17 -13.76 -11.57
#